data_7829fba3a6ccadf09854239677eb68ee
#
_entry.id   7829fba3a6ccadf09854239677eb68ee
#
_cell.length_a   1.000
_cell.length_b   1.000
_cell.length_c   1.000
_cell.angle_alpha   90.00
_cell.angle_beta   90.00
_cell.angle_gamma   90.00
#
_symmetry.space_group_name_H-M   'P 1'
#
loop_
_entity.id
_entity.type
_entity.pdbx_description
1 polymer ?
#
loop_
_entity_poly.entity_id
_entity_poly.type
_entity_poly.pdbx_seq_one_letter_code
_entity_poly.pdbx_strand_id
1 'polypeptide(L)'
;MRRLRLNLFLAMAALSLAPAPWAHAQYGGRGGGQDQQAQDDAKSRKRKEEFGSLVGPLPALRNAGPCPFVKTLYDAARYMEFKDNVEASANVGYTGEIQKIASACAYTGDQPIKVEMRILFELGRGPQAEGDRKIYRYWVAVTDRNHAVLGKEYFNLPVNFPRGADRTSVTDTLKDIVIPRADTRVSGANFEVLIGFDVTPAMAEFNRQGKRFKANAGQTTQASAATP
;
A
#
# COMPACT_ATOMS: atom_id res chain seq x y z
N MET A 1 -16.86 46.76 38.12
CA MET A 1 -17.49 48.09 38.08
C MET A 1 -17.30 48.67 36.68
N ARG A 2 -18.31 49.32 36.20
CA ARG A 2 -18.51 50.08 34.96
C ARG A 2 -18.83 49.27 33.70
N ARG A 3 -20.17 49.26 33.51
CA ARG A 3 -20.91 49.03 32.27
C ARG A 3 -20.76 50.26 31.35
N LEU A 4 -20.61 50.02 30.02
CA LEU A 4 -21.01 51.05 29.09
C LEU A 4 -21.79 50.40 27.94
N ARG A 5 -23.08 50.71 27.92
CA ARG A 5 -24.00 50.44 26.80
C ARG A 5 -23.91 51.66 25.88
N LEU A 6 -23.90 51.42 24.57
CA LEU A 6 -24.29 52.45 23.64
C LEU A 6 -25.09 51.83 22.50
N ASN A 7 -26.38 52.08 22.51
CA ASN A 7 -27.31 51.91 21.39
C ASN A 7 -27.18 53.14 20.49
N LEU A 8 -27.26 52.98 19.18
CA LEU A 8 -27.94 53.97 18.31
C LEU A 8 -28.15 53.39 16.89
N PHE A 9 -29.42 53.16 16.56
CA PHE A 9 -30.33 53.62 15.48
C PHE A 9 -29.86 53.55 14.01
N LEU A 10 -30.56 52.69 13.27
CA LEU A 10 -31.47 52.92 12.14
C LEU A 10 -30.95 53.76 10.95
N ALA A 11 -30.86 53.14 9.78
CA ALA A 11 -31.38 53.71 8.53
C ALA A 11 -31.66 52.57 7.52
N MET A 12 -32.93 52.43 7.13
CA MET A 12 -33.40 51.66 5.97
C MET A 12 -33.00 52.37 4.67
N ALA A 13 -32.51 51.61 3.70
CA ALA A 13 -32.61 51.94 2.30
C ALA A 13 -32.87 50.66 1.50
N ALA A 14 -34.11 50.52 1.08
CA ALA A 14 -34.56 49.49 0.15
C ALA A 14 -34.09 49.87 -1.26
N LEU A 15 -33.20 49.06 -1.85
CA LEU A 15 -32.92 49.10 -3.28
C LEU A 15 -33.29 47.74 -3.86
N SER A 16 -34.40 47.73 -4.59
CA SER A 16 -34.87 46.61 -5.40
C SER A 16 -33.97 46.47 -6.64
N LEU A 17 -33.14 45.42 -6.69
CA LEU A 17 -32.45 45.01 -7.91
C LEU A 17 -33.05 43.69 -8.38
N ALA A 18 -33.63 43.71 -9.58
CA ALA A 18 -34.18 42.58 -10.29
C ALA A 18 -33.08 41.50 -10.57
N PRO A 19 -33.37 40.20 -10.44
CA PRO A 19 -32.43 39.18 -10.82
C PRO A 19 -32.34 39.03 -12.36
N ALA A 20 -31.16 39.23 -12.91
CA ALA A 20 -30.84 38.84 -14.27
C ALA A 20 -30.84 37.30 -14.40
N PRO A 21 -31.39 36.71 -15.49
CA PRO A 21 -31.31 35.29 -15.69
C PRO A 21 -29.87 34.87 -16.05
N TRP A 22 -29.27 34.08 -15.19
CA TRP A 22 -27.98 33.47 -15.47
C TRP A 22 -28.21 32.36 -16.52
N ALA A 23 -27.69 32.58 -17.71
CA ALA A 23 -27.60 31.56 -18.74
C ALA A 23 -26.62 30.50 -18.24
N HIS A 24 -27.14 29.33 -17.83
CA HIS A 24 -26.32 28.14 -17.63
C HIS A 24 -25.87 27.65 -19.00
N ALA A 25 -24.63 27.93 -19.36
CA ALA A 25 -23.96 27.21 -20.41
C ALA A 25 -23.80 25.74 -19.96
N GLN A 26 -24.67 24.88 -20.48
CA GLN A 26 -24.49 23.44 -20.40
C GLN A 26 -23.25 23.05 -21.23
N TYR A 27 -22.13 22.98 -20.55
CA TYR A 27 -20.93 22.34 -21.11
C TYR A 27 -21.19 20.83 -21.12
N GLY A 28 -21.50 20.28 -22.28
CA GLY A 28 -21.63 18.86 -22.52
C GLY A 28 -20.29 18.17 -22.25
N GLY A 29 -20.07 17.76 -21.01
CA GLY A 29 -18.90 16.98 -20.57
C GLY A 29 -19.12 15.52 -20.97
N ARG A 30 -18.25 15.04 -21.83
CA ARG A 30 -18.09 13.65 -22.28
C ARG A 30 -18.13 12.67 -21.10
N GLY A 31 -19.06 11.72 -21.14
CA GLY A 31 -19.30 10.67 -20.14
C GLY A 31 -18.25 9.55 -20.11
N GLY A 32 -16.95 9.86 -20.16
CA GLY A 32 -15.89 8.85 -20.04
C GLY A 32 -15.14 8.85 -18.69
N GLY A 33 -15.28 9.91 -17.91
CA GLY A 33 -14.55 10.01 -16.63
C GLY A 33 -15.29 9.44 -15.43
N GLN A 34 -16.61 9.39 -15.46
CA GLN A 34 -17.42 8.90 -14.34
C GLN A 34 -17.38 7.37 -14.19
N ASP A 35 -17.31 6.64 -15.30
CA ASP A 35 -17.23 5.17 -15.26
C ASP A 35 -15.89 4.66 -14.78
N GLN A 36 -14.80 5.36 -15.10
CA GLN A 36 -13.47 5.03 -14.58
C GLN A 36 -13.35 5.32 -13.09
N GLN A 37 -13.88 6.45 -12.64
CA GLN A 37 -13.85 6.83 -11.22
C GLN A 37 -14.72 5.88 -10.39
N ALA A 38 -15.88 5.47 -10.89
CA ALA A 38 -16.73 4.47 -10.24
C ALA A 38 -16.08 3.07 -10.18
N GLN A 39 -15.31 2.68 -11.19
CA GLN A 39 -14.54 1.44 -11.19
C GLN A 39 -13.36 1.46 -10.23
N ASP A 40 -12.66 2.59 -10.14
CA ASP A 40 -11.53 2.77 -9.21
C ASP A 40 -12.02 2.85 -7.75
N ASP A 41 -13.17 3.47 -7.52
CA ASP A 41 -13.82 3.50 -6.20
C ASP A 41 -14.35 2.11 -5.81
N ALA A 42 -14.91 1.34 -6.73
CA ALA A 42 -15.35 -0.02 -6.48
C ALA A 42 -14.18 -0.97 -6.19
N LYS A 43 -13.06 -0.84 -6.91
CA LYS A 43 -11.81 -1.57 -6.63
C LYS A 43 -11.22 -1.16 -5.29
N SER A 44 -11.27 0.13 -4.96
CA SER A 44 -10.78 0.66 -3.68
C SER A 44 -11.63 0.19 -2.51
N ARG A 45 -12.96 0.09 -2.68
CA ARG A 45 -13.88 -0.47 -1.68
C ARG A 45 -13.66 -1.97 -1.49
N LYS A 46 -13.56 -2.76 -2.56
CA LYS A 46 -13.22 -4.19 -2.47
C LYS A 46 -11.90 -4.42 -1.76
N ARG A 47 -10.85 -3.64 -2.06
CA ARG A 47 -9.59 -3.72 -1.33
C ARG A 47 -9.72 -3.34 0.14
N LYS A 48 -10.54 -2.34 0.47
CA LYS A 48 -10.82 -1.95 1.87
C LYS A 48 -11.61 -3.02 2.60
N GLU A 49 -12.59 -3.65 1.97
CA GLU A 49 -13.40 -4.73 2.55
C GLU A 49 -12.57 -5.99 2.72
N GLU A 50 -11.83 -6.40 1.70
CA GLU A 50 -10.97 -7.57 1.74
C GLU A 50 -9.83 -7.42 2.76
N PHE A 51 -9.21 -6.25 2.88
CA PHE A 51 -8.18 -5.96 3.86
C PHE A 51 -8.75 -5.46 5.20
N GLY A 52 -9.87 -4.78 5.20
CA GLY A 52 -10.53 -4.26 6.41
C GLY A 52 -11.14 -5.36 7.27
N SER A 53 -11.70 -6.41 6.66
CA SER A 53 -12.14 -7.61 7.41
C SER A 53 -10.96 -8.42 7.99
N LEU A 54 -9.74 -8.15 7.53
CA LEU A 54 -8.50 -8.77 8.00
C LEU A 54 -7.86 -8.01 9.18
N VAL A 55 -8.29 -6.77 9.45
CA VAL A 55 -7.77 -5.89 10.52
C VAL A 55 -8.56 -6.04 11.81
N GLY A 56 -9.67 -6.78 11.80
CA GLY A 56 -10.36 -7.14 13.03
C GLY A 56 -9.40 -7.84 13.99
N PRO A 57 -9.47 -7.57 15.31
CA PRO A 57 -8.65 -8.29 16.27
C PRO A 57 -8.89 -9.77 16.07
N LEU A 58 -7.84 -10.52 15.78
CA LEU A 58 -7.92 -11.96 15.69
C LEU A 58 -8.47 -12.45 17.05
N PRO A 59 -9.66 -13.07 17.11
CA PRO A 59 -10.36 -13.29 18.38
C PRO A 59 -9.57 -14.16 19.36
N ALA A 60 -8.58 -14.89 18.87
CA ALA A 60 -7.74 -15.81 19.63
C ALA A 60 -6.48 -15.18 20.23
N LEU A 61 -6.13 -13.95 19.82
CA LEU A 61 -4.86 -13.33 20.22
C LEU A 61 -5.10 -12.19 21.21
N ARG A 62 -5.19 -12.54 22.50
CA ARG A 62 -5.19 -11.55 23.59
C ARG A 62 -3.78 -11.35 24.09
N ASN A 63 -3.31 -10.10 24.03
CA ASN A 63 -1.97 -9.76 24.45
C ASN A 63 -1.87 -9.45 25.91
N ALA A 64 -0.77 -9.89 26.53
CA ALA A 64 -0.35 -9.43 27.85
C ALA A 64 0.46 -8.13 27.80
N GLY A 65 0.80 -7.61 26.62
CA GLY A 65 1.61 -6.40 26.43
C GLY A 65 1.70 -5.96 24.96
N PRO A 66 2.55 -4.94 24.65
CA PRO A 66 2.68 -4.41 23.30
C PRO A 66 3.28 -5.42 22.34
N CYS A 67 2.79 -5.41 21.10
CA CYS A 67 3.32 -6.22 20.01
C CYS A 67 4.64 -5.67 19.46
N PRO A 68 5.44 -6.50 18.77
CA PRO A 68 6.56 -6.05 17.96
C PRO A 68 6.14 -4.99 16.93
N PHE A 69 7.05 -4.05 16.63
CA PHE A 69 6.84 -3.13 15.52
C PHE A 69 7.05 -3.85 14.20
N VAL A 70 6.09 -3.75 13.29
CA VAL A 70 6.18 -4.35 11.95
C VAL A 70 6.42 -3.25 10.93
N LYS A 71 7.46 -3.40 10.12
CA LYS A 71 7.89 -2.39 9.14
C LYS A 71 8.28 -3.05 7.82
N THR A 72 8.07 -2.33 6.74
CA THR A 72 8.67 -2.66 5.45
C THR A 72 10.02 -1.97 5.32
N LEU A 73 11.06 -2.69 4.96
CA LEU A 73 12.37 -2.09 4.69
C LEU A 73 12.30 -1.32 3.37
N TYR A 74 12.61 -0.03 3.39
CA TYR A 74 12.42 0.88 2.26
C TYR A 74 13.12 0.40 0.97
N ASP A 75 14.39 -0.01 1.08
CA ASP A 75 15.20 -0.47 -0.05
C ASP A 75 14.70 -1.78 -0.67
N ALA A 76 13.90 -2.53 0.08
CA ALA A 76 13.31 -3.82 -0.32
C ALA A 76 11.77 -3.80 -0.38
N ALA A 77 11.15 -2.62 -0.21
CA ALA A 77 9.69 -2.48 -0.26
C ALA A 77 9.10 -2.77 -1.64
N ARG A 78 9.93 -2.66 -2.66
CA ARG A 78 9.53 -2.83 -4.07
C ARG A 78 10.49 -3.77 -4.79
N TYR A 79 9.92 -4.54 -5.70
CA TYR A 79 10.61 -5.37 -6.66
C TYR A 79 10.49 -4.70 -8.03
N MET A 80 11.61 -4.46 -8.71
CA MET A 80 11.63 -3.82 -10.02
C MET A 80 12.67 -4.51 -10.90
N GLU A 81 12.20 -5.34 -11.81
CA GLU A 81 13.04 -6.08 -12.74
C GLU A 81 13.14 -5.35 -14.08
N PHE A 82 14.35 -5.16 -14.54
CA PHE A 82 14.64 -4.58 -15.86
C PHE A 82 15.39 -5.59 -16.72
N LYS A 83 15.03 -5.69 -17.98
CA LYS A 83 15.81 -6.41 -18.97
C LYS A 83 17.17 -5.73 -19.12
N ASP A 84 18.23 -6.53 -19.07
CA ASP A 84 19.62 -6.07 -19.21
C ASP A 84 20.03 -5.00 -18.19
N ASN A 85 19.32 -4.89 -17.07
CA ASN A 85 19.51 -3.87 -16.04
C ASN A 85 19.41 -2.41 -16.57
N VAL A 86 18.75 -2.19 -17.71
CA VAL A 86 18.55 -0.85 -18.26
C VAL A 86 17.28 -0.25 -17.69
N GLU A 87 17.43 0.81 -16.88
CA GLU A 87 16.36 1.50 -16.19
C GLU A 87 15.50 2.35 -17.17
N ALA A 88 14.74 1.69 -18.04
CA ALA A 88 13.81 2.34 -18.96
C ALA A 88 12.44 1.69 -18.87
N SER A 89 11.39 2.46 -19.08
CA SER A 89 10.00 1.98 -19.02
C SER A 89 9.74 0.82 -19.99
N ALA A 90 10.35 0.87 -21.18
CA ALA A 90 10.24 -0.18 -22.19
C ALA A 90 10.94 -1.49 -21.76
N ASN A 91 11.84 -1.44 -20.78
CA ASN A 91 12.63 -2.57 -20.32
C ASN A 91 12.08 -3.19 -19.03
N VAL A 92 10.93 -2.72 -18.53
CA VAL A 92 10.31 -3.27 -17.34
C VAL A 92 9.81 -4.70 -17.59
N GLY A 93 10.33 -5.65 -16.82
CA GLY A 93 9.87 -7.03 -16.75
C GLY A 93 8.75 -7.17 -15.72
N TYR A 94 9.08 -7.58 -14.51
CA TYR A 94 8.10 -7.72 -13.44
C TYR A 94 8.31 -6.67 -12.35
N THR A 95 7.21 -6.27 -11.72
CA THR A 95 7.20 -5.32 -10.61
C THR A 95 6.43 -5.87 -9.43
N GLY A 96 6.76 -5.40 -8.22
CA GLY A 96 6.03 -5.71 -7.01
C GLY A 96 6.15 -4.59 -6.00
N GLU A 97 5.12 -4.40 -5.18
CA GLU A 97 5.12 -3.47 -4.06
C GLU A 97 4.38 -4.08 -2.87
N ILE A 98 4.97 -3.95 -1.67
CA ILE A 98 4.30 -4.28 -0.42
C ILE A 98 3.39 -3.11 -0.07
N GLN A 99 2.07 -3.29 -0.25
CA GLN A 99 1.08 -2.23 -0.10
C GLN A 99 0.62 -2.04 1.33
N LYS A 100 0.36 -3.14 2.03
CA LYS A 100 -0.14 -3.10 3.40
C LYS A 100 0.33 -4.32 4.17
N ILE A 101 0.47 -4.12 5.47
CA ILE A 101 0.73 -5.18 6.43
C ILE A 101 -0.27 -5.01 7.57
N ALA A 102 -0.94 -6.09 7.93
CA ALA A 102 -1.71 -6.20 9.16
C ALA A 102 -1.05 -7.28 10.02
N SER A 103 -0.87 -7.01 11.30
CA SER A 103 -0.26 -7.94 12.23
C SER A 103 -1.01 -7.96 13.56
N ALA A 104 -0.97 -9.12 14.21
CA ALA A 104 -1.40 -9.30 15.58
C ALA A 104 -0.36 -10.15 16.31
N CYS A 105 -0.30 -10.04 17.63
CA CYS A 105 0.56 -10.88 18.43
C CYS A 105 -0.15 -11.38 19.68
N ALA A 106 0.33 -12.50 20.22
CA ALA A 106 -0.11 -13.04 21.49
C ALA A 106 1.06 -13.57 22.29
N TYR A 107 1.07 -13.26 23.59
CA TYR A 107 1.95 -13.86 24.58
C TYR A 107 1.45 -13.57 25.99
N THR A 108 1.72 -14.49 26.90
CA THR A 108 1.39 -14.36 28.34
C THR A 108 2.53 -14.96 29.17
N GLY A 109 2.72 -14.46 30.39
CA GLY A 109 3.73 -14.99 31.32
C GLY A 109 5.13 -15.05 30.66
N ASP A 110 5.73 -16.22 30.66
CA ASP A 110 7.06 -16.54 30.09
C ASP A 110 7.00 -17.06 28.65
N GLN A 111 5.81 -17.15 28.06
CA GLN A 111 5.63 -17.69 26.72
C GLN A 111 6.33 -16.82 25.66
N PRO A 112 6.80 -17.42 24.55
CA PRO A 112 7.31 -16.67 23.42
C PRO A 112 6.21 -15.81 22.79
N ILE A 113 6.61 -14.74 22.11
CA ILE A 113 5.68 -13.90 21.37
C ILE A 113 5.35 -14.62 20.07
N LYS A 114 4.06 -14.90 19.86
CA LYS A 114 3.55 -15.41 18.58
C LYS A 114 3.02 -14.23 17.78
N VAL A 115 3.50 -14.07 16.57
CA VAL A 115 3.05 -13.02 15.66
C VAL A 115 2.38 -13.67 14.46
N GLU A 116 1.18 -13.20 14.14
CA GLU A 116 0.48 -13.49 12.90
C GLU A 116 0.48 -12.22 12.05
N MET A 117 0.69 -12.38 10.73
CA MET A 117 0.69 -11.24 9.86
C MET A 117 0.10 -11.58 8.50
N ARG A 118 -0.50 -10.57 7.87
CA ARG A 118 -1.02 -10.62 6.51
C ARG A 118 -0.38 -9.50 5.72
N ILE A 119 0.14 -9.84 4.56
CA ILE A 119 0.87 -8.94 3.70
C ILE A 119 0.14 -8.86 2.37
N LEU A 120 -0.28 -7.65 1.98
CA LEU A 120 -0.87 -7.38 0.68
C LEU A 120 0.23 -6.93 -0.28
N PHE A 121 0.41 -7.68 -1.34
CA PHE A 121 1.30 -7.36 -2.45
C PHE A 121 0.49 -6.86 -3.65
N GLU A 122 0.94 -5.79 -4.28
CA GLU A 122 0.51 -5.38 -5.61
C GLU A 122 1.63 -5.70 -6.60
N LEU A 123 1.30 -6.51 -7.60
CA LEU A 123 2.27 -7.11 -8.50
C LEU A 123 1.92 -6.72 -9.93
N GLY A 124 2.95 -6.53 -10.74
CA GLY A 124 2.78 -6.09 -12.11
C GLY A 124 3.72 -6.79 -13.09
N ARG A 125 3.34 -6.78 -14.35
CA ARG A 125 4.18 -7.18 -15.47
C ARG A 125 4.26 -6.06 -16.49
N GLY A 126 5.45 -5.79 -16.93
CA GLY A 126 5.76 -4.79 -17.95
C GLY A 126 5.95 -5.39 -19.34
N PRO A 127 6.42 -4.57 -20.29
CA PRO A 127 6.60 -4.99 -21.70
C PRO A 127 7.57 -6.14 -21.89
N GLN A 128 8.52 -6.33 -20.98
CA GLN A 128 9.55 -7.38 -21.06
C GLN A 128 9.26 -8.59 -20.15
N ALA A 129 8.05 -8.70 -19.63
CA ALA A 129 7.67 -9.86 -18.83
C ALA A 129 7.60 -11.12 -19.69
N GLU A 130 8.26 -12.20 -19.26
CA GLU A 130 8.38 -13.47 -19.98
C GLU A 130 7.15 -14.39 -19.81
N GLY A 131 5.97 -13.84 -19.58
CA GLY A 131 4.75 -14.62 -19.49
C GLY A 131 3.78 -14.12 -18.42
N ASP A 132 2.84 -15.00 -18.07
CA ASP A 132 1.77 -14.70 -17.12
C ASP A 132 2.03 -15.24 -15.72
N ARG A 133 3.19 -15.87 -15.49
CA ARG A 133 3.56 -16.46 -14.21
C ARG A 133 4.90 -15.91 -13.71
N LYS A 134 4.97 -15.64 -12.42
CA LYS A 134 6.21 -15.24 -11.74
C LYS A 134 6.20 -15.79 -10.33
N ILE A 135 7.35 -16.24 -9.85
CA ILE A 135 7.58 -16.50 -8.44
C ILE A 135 8.39 -15.33 -7.91
N TYR A 136 7.76 -14.53 -7.05
CA TYR A 136 8.47 -13.52 -6.28
C TYR A 136 9.02 -14.17 -5.03
N ARG A 137 10.15 -13.67 -4.56
CA ARG A 137 10.71 -14.07 -3.29
C ARG A 137 10.74 -12.87 -2.37
N TYR A 138 10.28 -13.05 -1.14
CA TYR A 138 10.34 -12.04 -0.11
C TYR A 138 10.87 -12.65 1.19
N TRP A 139 11.22 -11.83 2.14
CA TRP A 139 11.75 -12.27 3.41
C TRP A 139 11.10 -11.52 4.57
N VAL A 140 11.11 -12.18 5.72
CA VAL A 140 10.75 -11.62 7.03
C VAL A 140 11.92 -11.82 7.96
N ALA A 141 12.32 -10.76 8.65
CA ALA A 141 13.38 -10.78 9.64
C ALA A 141 12.88 -10.24 10.96
N VAL A 142 13.31 -10.85 12.04
CA VAL A 142 13.10 -10.36 13.40
C VAL A 142 14.41 -9.75 13.90
N THR A 143 14.33 -8.53 14.41
CA THR A 143 15.47 -7.83 15.01
C THR A 143 15.16 -7.41 16.44
N ASP A 144 16.19 -7.21 17.24
CA ASP A 144 16.08 -6.53 18.52
C ASP A 144 16.10 -4.99 18.33
N ARG A 145 16.02 -4.25 19.44
CA ARG A 145 16.11 -2.77 19.42
C ARG A 145 17.46 -2.23 18.95
N ASN A 146 18.51 -3.02 19.03
CA ASN A 146 19.86 -2.65 18.59
C ASN A 146 20.08 -2.99 17.12
N HIS A 147 19.02 -3.39 16.42
CA HIS A 147 19.02 -3.83 15.01
C HIS A 147 19.82 -5.10 14.74
N ALA A 148 20.15 -5.89 15.79
CA ALA A 148 20.71 -7.22 15.59
C ALA A 148 19.64 -8.15 15.04
N VAL A 149 19.97 -8.83 13.93
CA VAL A 149 19.07 -9.80 13.30
C VAL A 149 19.06 -11.08 14.13
N LEU A 150 17.89 -11.42 14.70
CA LEU A 150 17.68 -12.63 15.51
C LEU A 150 17.28 -13.83 14.66
N GLY A 151 16.61 -13.56 13.55
CA GLY A 151 16.21 -14.58 12.59
C GLY A 151 15.73 -13.94 11.28
N LYS A 152 15.90 -14.66 10.17
CA LYS A 152 15.44 -14.24 8.84
C LYS A 152 15.02 -15.45 8.05
N GLU A 153 13.83 -15.39 7.48
CA GLU A 153 13.27 -16.45 6.64
C GLU A 153 12.83 -15.88 5.29
N TYR A 154 12.89 -16.74 4.27
CA TYR A 154 12.51 -16.41 2.91
C TYR A 154 11.28 -17.21 2.49
N PHE A 155 10.39 -16.55 1.78
CA PHE A 155 9.13 -17.11 1.31
C PHE A 155 9.02 -16.93 -0.21
N ASN A 156 8.44 -17.93 -0.87
CA ASN A 156 8.12 -17.88 -2.28
C ASN A 156 6.64 -17.48 -2.45
N LEU A 157 6.38 -16.50 -3.29
CA LEU A 157 5.05 -16.02 -3.63
C LEU A 157 4.79 -16.33 -5.12
N PRO A 158 4.19 -17.49 -5.45
CA PRO A 158 3.83 -17.81 -6.81
C PRO A 158 2.62 -16.97 -7.26
N VAL A 159 2.74 -16.36 -8.42
CA VAL A 159 1.73 -15.42 -8.95
C VAL A 159 1.38 -15.80 -10.37
N ASN A 160 0.08 -15.81 -10.65
CA ASN A 160 -0.47 -15.92 -11.99
C ASN A 160 -1.19 -14.61 -12.33
N PHE A 161 -0.79 -13.96 -13.40
CA PHE A 161 -1.47 -12.80 -13.92
C PHE A 161 -2.69 -13.23 -14.74
N PRO A 162 -3.90 -12.71 -14.49
CA PRO A 162 -5.06 -13.00 -15.31
C PRO A 162 -4.84 -12.60 -16.76
N ARG A 163 -5.51 -13.28 -17.70
CA ARG A 163 -5.42 -12.94 -19.12
C ARG A 163 -5.82 -11.48 -19.35
N GLY A 164 -4.99 -10.76 -20.09
CA GLY A 164 -5.21 -9.34 -20.41
C GLY A 164 -4.98 -8.37 -19.25
N ALA A 165 -4.60 -8.87 -18.05
CA ALA A 165 -4.22 -8.03 -16.92
C ALA A 165 -2.72 -7.94 -16.80
N ASP A 166 -2.22 -6.73 -16.63
CA ASP A 166 -0.82 -6.42 -16.34
C ASP A 166 -0.58 -6.22 -14.84
N ARG A 167 -1.62 -6.33 -14.01
CA ARG A 167 -1.57 -6.20 -12.55
C ARG A 167 -2.42 -7.23 -11.85
N THR A 168 -1.96 -7.63 -10.67
CA THR A 168 -2.72 -8.47 -9.75
C THR A 168 -2.35 -8.13 -8.31
N SER A 169 -3.25 -8.42 -7.38
CA SER A 169 -2.97 -8.30 -5.95
C SER A 169 -3.05 -9.67 -5.30
N VAL A 170 -2.10 -9.96 -4.41
CA VAL A 170 -2.04 -11.21 -3.67
C VAL A 170 -1.86 -10.89 -2.20
N THR A 171 -2.60 -11.60 -1.36
CA THR A 171 -2.43 -11.54 0.10
C THR A 171 -1.79 -12.83 0.58
N ASP A 172 -0.66 -12.73 1.27
CA ASP A 172 -0.04 -13.86 1.96
C ASP A 172 -0.25 -13.75 3.46
N THR A 173 -0.39 -14.89 4.14
CA THR A 173 -0.67 -14.98 5.57
C THR A 173 0.36 -15.86 6.26
N LEU A 174 1.14 -15.25 7.15
CA LEU A 174 2.12 -15.92 8.00
C LEU A 174 1.54 -16.04 9.42
N LYS A 175 1.42 -17.29 9.92
CA LYS A 175 0.75 -17.55 11.20
C LYS A 175 1.69 -17.89 12.36
N ASP A 176 2.91 -18.29 12.07
CA ASP A 176 3.78 -18.95 13.06
C ASP A 176 5.15 -18.25 13.20
N ILE A 177 5.14 -16.92 13.27
CA ILE A 177 6.37 -16.20 13.62
C ILE A 177 6.50 -16.22 15.14
N VAL A 178 7.48 -16.99 15.62
CA VAL A 178 7.73 -17.19 17.05
C VAL A 178 8.99 -16.44 17.48
N ILE A 179 8.85 -15.50 18.39
CA ILE A 179 9.97 -14.70 18.94
C ILE A 179 10.22 -15.14 20.38
N PRO A 180 11.33 -15.80 20.66
CA PRO A 180 11.67 -16.20 22.02
C PRO A 180 11.97 -14.97 22.89
N ARG A 181 11.63 -15.04 24.18
CA ARG A 181 11.93 -14.01 25.17
C ARG A 181 12.88 -14.58 26.22
N ALA A 182 13.80 -13.74 26.68
CA ALA A 182 14.74 -14.12 27.74
C ALA A 182 14.04 -14.30 29.09
N ASP A 183 13.06 -13.45 29.38
CA ASP A 183 12.26 -13.49 30.60
C ASP A 183 10.90 -12.75 30.42
N THR A 184 10.08 -12.75 31.47
CA THR A 184 8.73 -12.13 31.46
C THR A 184 8.75 -10.60 31.32
N ARG A 185 9.86 -9.92 31.59
CA ARG A 185 10.01 -8.46 31.48
C ARG A 185 10.28 -8.02 30.03
N VAL A 186 10.71 -8.95 29.17
CA VAL A 186 10.97 -8.67 27.76
C VAL A 186 9.63 -8.65 27.03
N SER A 187 9.17 -7.47 26.61
CA SER A 187 7.92 -7.28 25.87
C SER A 187 8.13 -7.31 24.36
N GLY A 188 7.03 -7.44 23.61
CA GLY A 188 7.06 -7.35 22.15
C GLY A 188 7.63 -6.04 21.62
N ALA A 189 7.50 -4.94 22.36
CA ALA A 189 8.09 -3.65 21.99
C ALA A 189 9.64 -3.65 21.92
N ASN A 190 10.32 -4.70 22.40
CA ASN A 190 11.76 -4.85 22.27
C ASN A 190 12.19 -5.45 20.93
N PHE A 191 11.24 -5.80 20.07
CA PHE A 191 11.51 -6.43 18.79
C PHE A 191 10.89 -5.65 17.64
N GLU A 192 11.51 -5.78 16.47
CA GLU A 192 10.96 -5.33 15.21
C GLU A 192 10.86 -6.51 14.25
N VAL A 193 9.82 -6.52 13.44
CA VAL A 193 9.64 -7.45 12.33
C VAL A 193 9.76 -6.67 11.04
N LEU A 194 10.81 -6.96 10.28
CA LEU A 194 11.12 -6.32 9.02
C LEU A 194 10.71 -7.21 7.86
N ILE A 195 10.14 -6.62 6.82
CA ILE A 195 9.68 -7.32 5.63
C ILE A 195 10.24 -6.64 4.39
N GLY A 196 10.64 -7.42 3.41
CA GLY A 196 11.09 -6.91 2.12
C GLY A 196 11.10 -7.97 1.05
N PHE A 197 11.05 -7.55 -0.21
CA PHE A 197 11.36 -8.45 -1.32
C PHE A 197 12.84 -8.85 -1.29
N ASP A 198 13.13 -10.03 -1.83
CA ASP A 198 14.50 -10.47 -2.11
C ASP A 198 14.97 -9.76 -3.39
N VAL A 199 15.54 -8.58 -3.21
CA VAL A 199 15.96 -7.68 -4.30
C VAL A 199 17.45 -7.81 -4.57
N THR A 200 17.82 -7.60 -5.83
CA THR A 200 19.24 -7.46 -6.21
C THR A 200 19.81 -6.13 -5.71
N PRO A 201 21.15 -5.98 -5.62
CA PRO A 201 21.75 -4.69 -5.27
C PRO A 201 21.31 -3.54 -6.19
N ALA A 202 21.12 -3.80 -7.49
CA ALA A 202 20.64 -2.81 -8.45
C ALA A 202 19.19 -2.38 -8.15
N MET A 203 18.30 -3.33 -7.83
CA MET A 203 16.93 -3.02 -7.42
C MET A 203 16.89 -2.23 -6.11
N ALA A 204 17.73 -2.58 -5.14
CA ALA A 204 17.82 -1.87 -3.87
C ALA A 204 18.28 -0.41 -4.09
N GLU A 205 19.27 -0.20 -4.96
CA GLU A 205 19.74 1.14 -5.30
C GLU A 205 18.66 1.95 -6.03
N PHE A 206 17.96 1.34 -7.00
CA PHE A 206 16.81 1.95 -7.66
C PHE A 206 15.74 2.42 -6.66
N ASN A 207 15.43 1.59 -5.66
CA ASN A 207 14.49 1.92 -4.60
C ASN A 207 14.99 3.06 -3.72
N ARG A 208 16.27 3.03 -3.34
CA ARG A 208 16.92 4.05 -2.49
C ARG A 208 16.87 5.43 -3.13
N GLN A 209 17.02 5.49 -4.44
CA GLN A 209 16.91 6.72 -5.22
C GLN A 209 15.46 7.23 -5.37
N GLY A 210 14.47 6.50 -4.85
CA GLY A 210 13.07 6.88 -4.92
C GLY A 210 12.44 6.79 -6.31
N LYS A 211 13.14 6.15 -7.28
CA LYS A 211 12.63 5.94 -8.63
C LYS A 211 11.38 5.07 -8.63
N ARG A 212 10.44 5.35 -9.54
CA ARG A 212 9.20 4.59 -9.67
C ARG A 212 8.78 4.48 -11.13
N PHE A 213 8.51 3.25 -11.59
CA PHE A 213 7.84 2.98 -12.86
C PHE A 213 6.55 2.20 -12.60
N LYS A 214 5.49 2.55 -13.34
CA LYS A 214 4.27 1.73 -13.34
C LYS A 214 4.53 0.43 -14.10
N ALA A 215 3.83 -0.65 -13.74
CA ALA A 215 4.01 -1.95 -14.38
C ALA A 215 3.80 -1.92 -15.90
N ASN A 216 2.85 -1.09 -16.36
CA ASN A 216 2.56 -0.88 -17.78
C ASN A 216 3.28 0.34 -18.40
N ALA A 217 4.28 0.88 -17.73
CA ALA A 217 5.08 1.97 -18.28
C ALA A 217 5.82 1.48 -19.54
N GLY A 218 5.73 2.23 -20.62
CA GLY A 218 6.30 1.87 -21.92
C GLY A 218 5.32 1.18 -22.88
N GLN A 219 4.14 0.82 -22.44
CA GLN A 219 3.04 0.55 -23.38
C GLN A 219 2.60 1.90 -23.97
N THR A 220 2.97 2.16 -25.21
CA THR A 220 2.41 3.29 -25.95
C THR A 220 0.91 3.07 -26.06
N THR A 221 0.13 3.96 -25.43
CA THR A 221 -1.27 4.11 -25.82
C THR A 221 -1.22 4.43 -27.33
N GLN A 222 -1.60 3.48 -28.17
CA GLN A 222 -1.86 3.80 -29.58
C GLN A 222 -2.92 4.89 -29.56
N ALA A 223 -2.48 6.13 -29.73
CA ALA A 223 -3.39 7.21 -30.05
C ALA A 223 -4.11 6.74 -31.31
N SER A 224 -5.42 6.49 -31.18
CA SER A 224 -6.29 6.31 -32.34
C SER A 224 -5.99 7.43 -33.30
N ALA A 225 -5.31 7.11 -34.39
CA ALA A 225 -5.17 8.02 -35.50
C ALA A 225 -6.59 8.30 -35.97
N ALA A 226 -7.11 9.45 -35.62
CA ALA A 226 -8.30 10.00 -36.26
C ALA A 226 -7.93 10.17 -37.72
N THR A 227 -8.49 9.32 -38.55
CA THR A 227 -8.44 9.45 -39.99
C THR A 227 -9.20 10.74 -40.38
N PRO A 228 -8.67 11.55 -41.28
CA PRO A 228 -9.25 12.82 -41.71
C PRO A 228 -10.57 12.62 -42.48
#